data_2ec9ecb16ecb8fb3d07cdecffeddfac1
#
_entry.id   2ec9ecb16ecb8fb3d07cdecffeddfac1
#
_cell.length_a   1.000
_cell.length_b   1.000
_cell.length_c   1.000
_cell.angle_alpha   90.00
_cell.angle_beta   90.00
_cell.angle_gamma   90.00
#
_symmetry.space_group_name_H-M   'P 1'
#
loop_
_entity.id
_entity.type
_entity.pdbx_description
1 polymer ?
#
loop_
_entity_poly.entity_id
_entity_poly.type
_entity_poly.pdbx_seq_one_letter_code
_entity_poly.pdbx_strand_id
1 'polypeptide(L)'
;MENKVNSKSIEAIKEVLRNYLKEKGLRNTPERYTILEEIYNYNKHFNVDDLYLLMLQKKYHISRATIYNTIEVFLDAGLVRKHQFGESSTYEKSYFDRQHDHIVLYKDSSQKEIEEIIEFCDPRIQAIKESIESAFGVSIDSHTLYFYGHKKETTP
;
A
#
# COMPACT_ATOMS: atom_id res chain seq x y z
N MET A 1 4.38 18.66 3.31
CA MET A 1 5.16 18.61 2.07
C MET A 1 4.70 17.42 1.25
N GLU A 2 4.10 17.68 0.12
CA GLU A 2 3.77 16.61 -0.83
C GLU A 2 5.08 16.02 -1.35
N ASN A 3 5.42 14.81 -0.92
CA ASN A 3 6.46 14.01 -1.53
C ASN A 3 5.97 13.56 -2.92
N LYS A 4 6.01 14.46 -3.89
CA LYS A 4 5.89 14.02 -5.30
C LYS A 4 7.05 13.08 -5.58
N VAL A 5 6.70 11.85 -5.91
CA VAL A 5 7.68 10.87 -6.36
C VAL A 5 8.44 11.47 -7.55
N ASN A 6 9.75 11.50 -7.46
CA ASN A 6 10.60 12.07 -8.50
C ASN A 6 10.32 11.36 -9.84
N SER A 7 10.32 12.09 -10.94
CA SER A 7 10.09 11.55 -12.29
C SER A 7 10.98 10.34 -12.64
N LYS A 8 12.23 10.35 -12.19
CA LYS A 8 13.15 9.19 -12.36
C LYS A 8 12.68 7.96 -11.60
N SER A 9 12.09 8.14 -10.43
CA SER A 9 11.55 7.04 -9.63
C SER A 9 10.31 6.44 -10.27
N ILE A 10 9.43 7.27 -10.84
CA ILE A 10 8.24 6.80 -11.58
C ILE A 10 8.66 5.98 -12.81
N GLU A 11 9.66 6.42 -13.57
CA GLU A 11 10.14 5.66 -14.73
C GLU A 11 10.74 4.30 -14.32
N ALA A 12 11.46 4.23 -13.21
CA ALA A 12 11.98 2.97 -12.67
C ALA A 12 10.84 2.00 -12.31
N ILE A 13 9.77 2.50 -11.70
CA ILE A 13 8.58 1.71 -11.34
C ILE A 13 7.86 1.20 -12.60
N LYS A 14 7.70 2.06 -13.60
CA LYS A 14 7.11 1.68 -14.89
C LYS A 14 7.93 0.60 -15.58
N GLU A 15 9.25 0.65 -15.49
CA GLU A 15 10.13 -0.39 -16.04
C GLU A 15 9.93 -1.73 -15.33
N VAL A 16 9.78 -1.74 -14.02
CA VAL A 16 9.43 -2.96 -13.25
C VAL A 16 8.12 -3.55 -13.76
N LEU A 17 7.09 -2.73 -13.93
CA LEU A 17 5.81 -3.18 -14.47
C LEU A 17 5.96 -3.73 -15.90
N ARG A 18 6.67 -3.03 -16.76
CA ARG A 18 6.89 -3.44 -18.16
C ARG A 18 7.55 -4.81 -18.25
N ASN A 19 8.61 -5.01 -17.47
CA ASN A 19 9.34 -6.29 -17.42
C ASN A 19 8.46 -7.42 -16.88
N TYR A 20 7.67 -7.16 -15.83
CA TYR A 20 6.74 -8.12 -15.29
C TYR A 20 5.66 -8.53 -16.31
N LEU A 21 5.03 -7.57 -16.98
CA LEU A 21 4.01 -7.82 -18.01
C LEU A 21 4.57 -8.67 -19.16
N LYS A 22 5.79 -8.36 -19.59
CA LYS A 22 6.49 -9.11 -20.65
C LYS A 22 6.78 -10.54 -20.19
N GLU A 23 7.33 -10.72 -19.00
CA GLU A 23 7.65 -12.03 -18.45
C GLU A 23 6.40 -12.94 -18.31
N LYS A 24 5.28 -12.36 -17.88
CA LYS A 24 4.02 -13.08 -17.68
C LYS A 24 3.16 -13.17 -18.94
N GLY A 25 3.56 -12.58 -20.06
CA GLY A 25 2.77 -12.54 -21.28
C GLY A 25 1.45 -11.78 -21.15
N LEU A 26 1.41 -10.80 -20.27
CA LEU A 26 0.23 -9.97 -20.02
C LEU A 26 0.18 -8.76 -20.95
N ARG A 27 -1.03 -8.28 -21.23
CA ARG A 27 -1.21 -7.11 -22.11
C ARG A 27 -0.61 -5.86 -21.47
N ASN A 28 0.18 -5.16 -22.26
CA ASN A 28 0.75 -3.87 -21.92
C ASN A 28 -0.23 -2.77 -22.37
N THR A 29 -0.96 -2.17 -21.42
CA THR A 29 -1.99 -1.17 -21.71
C THR A 29 -1.70 0.18 -21.06
N PRO A 30 -2.04 1.30 -21.71
CA PRO A 30 -1.82 2.63 -21.14
C PRO A 30 -2.53 2.85 -19.79
N GLU A 31 -3.71 2.26 -19.59
CA GLU A 31 -4.49 2.38 -18.37
C GLU A 31 -3.72 1.86 -17.15
N ARG A 32 -2.95 0.79 -17.29
CA ARG A 32 -2.11 0.25 -16.20
C ARG A 32 -1.07 1.24 -15.74
N TYR A 33 -0.42 1.95 -16.65
CA TYR A 33 0.57 2.97 -16.30
C TYR A 33 -0.06 4.21 -15.68
N THR A 34 -1.23 4.62 -16.17
CA THR A 34 -1.99 5.71 -15.57
C THR A 34 -2.38 5.39 -14.13
N ILE A 35 -2.91 4.19 -13.88
CA ILE A 35 -3.26 3.73 -12.53
C ILE A 35 -2.02 3.68 -11.64
N LEU A 36 -0.90 3.17 -12.13
CA LEU A 36 0.35 3.09 -11.40
C LEU A 36 0.85 4.47 -10.97
N GLU A 37 0.86 5.43 -11.88
CA GLU A 37 1.27 6.81 -11.57
C GLU A 37 0.39 7.43 -10.48
N GLU A 38 -0.92 7.25 -10.57
CA GLU A 38 -1.84 7.78 -9.58
C GLU A 38 -1.63 7.15 -8.20
N ILE A 39 -1.41 5.85 -8.13
CA ILE A 39 -1.09 5.16 -6.88
C ILE A 39 0.20 5.70 -6.26
N TYR A 40 1.24 5.88 -7.05
CA TYR A 40 2.53 6.34 -6.54
C TYR A 40 2.56 7.83 -6.18
N ASN A 41 1.66 8.62 -6.74
CA ASN A 41 1.43 10.01 -6.34
C ASN A 41 0.44 10.14 -5.16
N TYR A 42 -0.25 9.07 -4.79
CA TYR A 42 -1.18 9.04 -3.68
C TYR A 42 -0.44 8.73 -2.37
N ASN A 43 -0.53 9.61 -1.40
CA ASN A 43 0.25 9.53 -0.16
C ASN A 43 -0.48 8.86 1.01
N LYS A 44 -1.51 8.09 0.72
CA LYS A 44 -2.35 7.43 1.72
C LYS A 44 -2.61 5.98 1.33
N HIS A 45 -3.07 5.19 2.29
CA HIS A 45 -3.74 3.94 1.98
C HIS A 45 -5.00 4.22 1.17
N PHE A 46 -5.32 3.36 0.24
CA PHE A 46 -6.49 3.51 -0.62
C PHE A 46 -7.23 2.18 -0.76
N ASN A 47 -8.51 2.25 -1.04
CA ASN A 47 -9.29 1.12 -1.54
C ASN A 47 -9.61 1.32 -3.03
N VAL A 48 -10.26 0.35 -3.64
CA VAL A 48 -10.60 0.43 -5.07
C VAL A 48 -11.55 1.59 -5.37
N ASP A 49 -12.49 1.87 -4.48
CA ASP A 49 -13.45 2.96 -4.67
C ASP A 49 -12.78 4.33 -4.58
N ASP A 50 -11.84 4.52 -3.65
CA ASP A 50 -11.06 5.76 -3.54
C ASP A 50 -10.30 6.04 -4.85
N LEU A 51 -9.65 5.01 -5.38
CA LEU A 51 -8.90 5.11 -6.62
C LEU A 51 -9.81 5.35 -7.82
N TYR A 52 -10.96 4.70 -7.87
CA TYR A 52 -11.97 4.93 -8.90
C TYR A 52 -12.48 6.38 -8.90
N LEU A 53 -12.80 6.92 -7.72
CA LEU A 53 -13.24 8.32 -7.59
C LEU A 53 -12.15 9.30 -8.01
N LEU A 54 -10.89 9.03 -7.65
CA LEU A 54 -9.75 9.84 -8.08
C LEU A 54 -9.63 9.84 -9.61
N MET A 55 -9.76 8.68 -10.25
CA MET A 55 -9.73 8.55 -11.71
C MET A 55 -10.85 9.36 -12.38
N LEU A 56 -12.07 9.28 -11.84
CA LEU A 56 -13.21 10.08 -12.32
C LEU A 56 -12.95 11.58 -12.20
N GLN A 57 -12.42 12.05 -11.07
CA GLN A 57 -12.08 13.45 -10.86
C GLN A 57 -11.06 13.96 -11.87
N LYS A 58 -10.13 13.11 -12.25
CA LYS A 58 -9.09 13.41 -13.27
C LYS A 58 -9.57 13.14 -14.70
N LYS A 59 -10.84 12.81 -14.88
CA LYS A 59 -11.46 12.55 -16.19
C LYS A 59 -10.89 11.34 -16.95
N TYR A 60 -10.35 10.37 -16.23
CA TYR A 60 -9.99 9.07 -16.80
C TYR A 60 -11.23 8.18 -16.84
N HIS A 61 -11.49 7.60 -18.01
CA HIS A 61 -12.62 6.68 -18.21
C HIS A 61 -12.16 5.23 -17.99
N ILE A 62 -11.90 4.89 -16.74
CA ILE A 62 -11.45 3.55 -16.34
C ILE A 62 -12.50 2.91 -15.43
N SER A 63 -12.95 1.71 -15.77
CA SER A 63 -13.96 0.99 -14.97
C SER A 63 -13.37 0.46 -13.65
N ARG A 64 -14.23 0.24 -12.66
CA ARG A 64 -13.85 -0.44 -11.40
C ARG A 64 -13.23 -1.81 -11.66
N ALA A 65 -13.77 -2.58 -12.60
CA ALA A 65 -13.24 -3.88 -12.95
C ALA A 65 -11.81 -3.80 -13.49
N THR A 66 -11.51 -2.81 -14.33
CA THR A 66 -10.16 -2.58 -14.85
C THR A 66 -9.19 -2.20 -13.74
N ILE A 67 -9.61 -1.34 -12.80
CA ILE A 67 -8.81 -0.96 -11.64
C ILE A 67 -8.53 -2.21 -10.79
N TYR A 68 -9.55 -3.00 -10.49
CA TYR A 68 -9.41 -4.20 -9.67
C TYR A 68 -8.42 -5.18 -10.28
N ASN A 69 -8.58 -5.51 -11.55
CA ASN A 69 -7.69 -6.42 -12.28
C ASN A 69 -6.25 -5.88 -12.35
N THR A 70 -6.10 -4.58 -12.48
CA THR A 70 -4.77 -3.92 -12.51
C THR A 70 -4.09 -3.98 -11.14
N ILE A 71 -4.83 -3.76 -10.06
CA ILE A 71 -4.29 -3.89 -8.68
C ILE A 71 -3.80 -5.32 -8.43
N GLU A 72 -4.54 -6.35 -8.87
CA GLU A 72 -4.09 -7.75 -8.75
C GLU A 72 -2.74 -7.99 -9.46
N VAL A 73 -2.57 -7.42 -10.66
CA VAL A 73 -1.27 -7.46 -11.36
C VAL A 73 -0.18 -6.75 -10.57
N PHE A 74 -0.48 -5.61 -9.96
CA PHE A 74 0.48 -4.86 -9.17
C PHE A 74 0.86 -5.56 -7.85
N LEU A 75 -0.07 -6.27 -7.23
CA LEU A 75 0.21 -7.12 -6.08
C LEU A 75 1.19 -8.24 -6.44
N ASP A 76 0.94 -8.94 -7.54
CA ASP A 76 1.81 -10.01 -8.01
C ASP A 76 3.19 -9.50 -8.42
N ALA A 77 3.26 -8.29 -8.98
CA ALA A 77 4.51 -7.64 -9.36
C ALA A 77 5.29 -7.03 -8.17
N GLY A 78 4.70 -7.02 -6.97
CA GLY A 78 5.32 -6.41 -5.78
C GLY A 78 5.32 -4.88 -5.79
N LEU A 79 4.49 -4.26 -6.62
CA LEU A 79 4.38 -2.78 -6.74
C LEU A 79 3.40 -2.19 -5.72
N VAL A 80 2.50 -2.99 -5.21
CA VAL A 80 1.47 -2.62 -4.25
C VAL A 80 1.38 -3.71 -3.17
N ARG A 81 1.09 -3.32 -1.95
CA ARG A 81 0.77 -4.22 -0.83
C ARG A 81 -0.69 -4.12 -0.46
N LYS A 82 -1.27 -5.24 -0.03
CA LYS A 82 -2.63 -5.32 0.48
C LYS A 82 -2.59 -5.49 2.00
N HIS A 83 -3.42 -4.72 2.67
CA HIS A 83 -3.68 -4.85 4.10
C HIS A 83 -5.15 -5.23 4.30
N GLN A 84 -5.39 -6.28 5.07
CA GLN A 84 -6.72 -6.72 5.44
C GLN A 84 -7.01 -6.32 6.88
N PHE A 85 -7.96 -5.41 7.07
CA PHE A 85 -8.40 -4.96 8.38
C PHE A 85 -9.86 -5.36 8.58
N GLY A 86 -10.07 -6.52 9.23
CA GLY A 86 -11.41 -7.08 9.33
C GLY A 86 -11.99 -7.40 7.96
N GLU A 87 -13.12 -6.82 7.62
CA GLU A 87 -13.77 -6.99 6.31
C GLU A 87 -13.26 -6.00 5.25
N SER A 88 -12.45 -5.02 5.64
CA SER A 88 -11.95 -3.97 4.75
C SER A 88 -10.58 -4.32 4.19
N SER A 89 -10.42 -4.16 2.87
CA SER A 89 -9.13 -4.25 2.19
C SER A 89 -8.64 -2.87 1.81
N THR A 90 -7.40 -2.54 2.18
CA THR A 90 -6.71 -1.35 1.74
C THR A 90 -5.40 -1.72 1.07
N TYR A 91 -4.90 -0.82 0.26
CA TYR A 91 -3.68 -1.01 -0.52
C TYR A 91 -2.74 0.17 -0.31
N GLU A 92 -1.45 -0.07 -0.47
CA GLU A 92 -0.42 0.96 -0.47
C GLU A 92 0.68 0.63 -1.48
N LYS A 93 1.38 1.66 -1.95
CA LYS A 93 2.58 1.48 -2.77
C LYS A 93 3.70 0.82 -1.95
N SER A 94 4.49 -0.06 -2.57
CA SER A 94 5.49 -0.85 -1.85
C SER A 94 6.92 -0.72 -2.36
N TYR A 95 7.13 -0.29 -3.58
CA TYR A 95 8.44 -0.42 -4.24
C TYR A 95 9.55 0.44 -3.62
N PHE A 96 9.26 1.65 -3.15
CA PHE A 96 10.23 2.55 -2.52
C PHE A 96 9.92 2.87 -1.07
N ASP A 97 8.91 2.24 -0.51
CA ASP A 97 8.57 2.48 0.89
C ASP A 97 9.59 1.83 1.81
N ARG A 98 10.03 2.60 2.79
CA ARG A 98 10.72 2.02 3.94
C ARG A 98 9.74 1.16 4.69
N GLN A 99 10.23 0.07 5.25
CA GLN A 99 9.40 -0.76 6.10
C GLN A 99 8.88 0.09 7.27
N HIS A 100 7.58 0.11 7.42
CA HIS A 100 6.87 0.79 8.49
C HIS A 100 5.78 -0.11 9.06
N ASP A 101 5.32 0.24 10.22
CA ASP A 101 4.29 -0.47 10.96
C ASP A 101 3.04 0.39 11.05
N HIS A 102 1.92 -0.19 11.48
CA HIS A 102 0.62 0.46 11.39
C HIS A 102 -0.13 0.44 12.72
N ILE A 103 -0.81 1.54 13.01
CA ILE A 103 -1.85 1.62 14.03
C ILE A 103 -3.18 1.80 13.31
N VAL A 104 -4.10 0.86 13.48
CA VAL A 104 -5.45 0.91 12.91
C VAL A 104 -6.41 1.40 13.98
N LEU A 105 -6.99 2.56 13.76
CA LEU A 105 -7.96 3.15 14.67
C LEU A 105 -9.37 2.96 14.12
N TYR A 106 -10.22 2.37 14.93
CA TYR A 106 -11.63 2.19 14.61
C TYR A 106 -12.48 3.30 15.23
N LYS A 107 -13.62 3.59 14.60
CA LYS A 107 -14.59 4.58 15.09
C LYS A 107 -15.21 4.15 16.41
N ASP A 108 -15.46 2.85 16.57
CA ASP A 108 -16.10 2.29 17.74
C ASP A 108 -15.61 0.86 18.04
N SER A 109 -16.11 0.29 19.12
CA SER A 109 -15.74 -1.04 19.58
C SER A 109 -16.21 -2.19 18.69
N SER A 110 -17.08 -1.93 17.71
CA SER A 110 -17.53 -2.96 16.76
C SER A 110 -16.44 -3.39 15.77
N GLN A 111 -15.39 -2.56 15.61
CA GLN A 111 -14.27 -2.76 14.70
C GLN A 111 -14.68 -2.92 13.21
N LYS A 112 -15.84 -2.37 12.86
CA LYS A 112 -16.35 -2.46 11.48
C LYS A 112 -15.89 -1.34 10.58
N GLU A 113 -15.66 -0.15 11.15
CA GLU A 113 -15.31 1.03 10.39
C GLU A 113 -14.00 1.62 10.87
N ILE A 114 -13.04 1.71 9.94
CA ILE A 114 -11.73 2.31 10.20
C ILE A 114 -11.89 3.84 10.16
N GLU A 115 -11.44 4.49 11.21
CA GLU A 115 -11.39 5.94 11.30
C GLU A 115 -10.08 6.48 10.71
N GLU A 116 -8.95 5.86 11.06
CA GLU A 116 -7.63 6.32 10.67
C GLU A 116 -6.62 5.17 10.68
N ILE A 117 -5.64 5.24 9.79
CA ILE A 117 -4.46 4.38 9.81
C ILE A 117 -3.25 5.28 9.98
N ILE A 118 -2.47 5.05 11.04
CA ILE A 118 -1.24 5.78 11.34
C ILE A 118 -0.06 4.89 11.04
N GLU A 119 0.89 5.40 10.26
CA GLU A 119 2.16 4.76 9.99
C GLU A 119 3.20 5.21 11.01
N PHE A 120 4.04 4.30 11.47
CA PHE A 120 5.14 4.62 12.37
C PHE A 120 6.35 3.72 12.13
N CYS A 121 7.50 4.19 12.56
CA CYS A 121 8.73 3.40 12.64
C CYS A 121 9.29 3.49 14.06
N ASP A 122 9.63 2.36 14.64
CA ASP A 122 10.29 2.31 15.94
C ASP A 122 11.56 1.46 15.85
N PRO A 123 12.75 2.02 16.16
CA PRO A 123 14.01 1.29 16.08
C PRO A 123 14.07 0.02 16.94
N ARG A 124 13.24 -0.05 18.00
CA ARG A 124 13.17 -1.22 18.89
C ARG A 124 12.63 -2.45 18.17
N ILE A 125 11.78 -2.28 17.15
CA ILE A 125 11.25 -3.38 16.35
C ILE A 125 12.38 -4.06 15.56
N GLN A 126 13.29 -3.28 15.02
CA GLN A 126 14.49 -3.81 14.36
C GLN A 126 15.36 -4.61 15.33
N ALA A 127 15.57 -4.11 16.55
CA ALA A 127 16.31 -4.81 17.59
C ALA A 127 15.65 -6.13 18.01
N ILE A 128 14.31 -6.16 18.09
CA ILE A 128 13.54 -7.39 18.35
C ILE A 128 13.74 -8.40 17.22
N LYS A 129 13.67 -7.96 15.95
CA LYS A 129 13.93 -8.79 14.78
C LYS A 129 15.32 -9.45 14.85
N GLU A 130 16.35 -8.67 15.10
CA GLU A 130 17.73 -9.15 15.22
C GLU A 130 17.90 -10.17 16.36
N SER A 131 17.25 -9.94 17.49
CA SER A 131 17.24 -10.89 18.61
C SER A 131 16.59 -12.22 18.25
N ILE A 132 15.49 -12.20 17.50
CA ILE A 132 14.81 -13.40 17.02
C ILE A 132 15.69 -14.15 16.01
N GLU A 133 16.27 -13.45 15.05
CA GLU A 133 17.21 -14.05 14.08
C GLU A 133 18.37 -14.77 14.78
N SER A 134 18.96 -14.13 15.76
CA SER A 134 20.05 -14.71 16.55
C SER A 134 19.60 -15.91 17.38
N ALA A 135 18.44 -15.84 18.03
CA ALA A 135 17.93 -16.91 18.88
C ALA A 135 17.55 -18.18 18.09
N PHE A 136 17.03 -18.02 16.89
CA PHE A 136 16.51 -19.12 16.06
C PHE A 136 17.43 -19.49 14.89
N GLY A 137 18.50 -18.77 14.65
CA GLY A 137 19.44 -19.03 13.54
C GLY A 137 18.79 -18.86 12.17
N VAL A 138 17.95 -17.86 12.01
CA VAL A 138 17.21 -17.56 10.78
C VAL A 138 17.52 -16.16 10.28
N SER A 139 17.21 -15.89 9.02
CA SER A 139 17.18 -14.55 8.44
C SER A 139 15.72 -14.17 8.18
N ILE A 140 15.30 -12.99 8.64
CA ILE A 140 13.94 -12.47 8.47
C ILE A 140 13.98 -11.36 7.43
N ASP A 141 13.36 -11.60 6.28
CA ASP A 141 13.35 -10.65 5.17
C ASP A 141 12.39 -9.48 5.42
N SER A 142 11.25 -9.74 6.05
CA SER A 142 10.24 -8.72 6.33
C SER A 142 9.38 -9.09 7.53
N HIS A 143 8.67 -8.09 8.05
CA HIS A 143 7.64 -8.30 9.07
C HIS A 143 6.42 -7.42 8.76
N THR A 144 5.32 -7.70 9.42
CA THR A 144 4.12 -6.87 9.44
C THR A 144 3.64 -6.76 10.88
N LEU A 145 3.49 -5.53 11.37
CA LEU A 145 3.00 -5.26 12.71
C LEU A 145 1.80 -4.30 12.64
N TYR A 146 0.70 -4.71 13.25
CA TYR A 146 -0.50 -3.91 13.42
C TYR A 146 -0.85 -3.76 14.89
N PHE A 147 -1.09 -2.54 15.31
CA PHE A 147 -1.79 -2.25 16.55
C PHE A 147 -3.22 -1.82 16.22
N TYR A 148 -4.18 -2.29 16.97
CA TYR A 148 -5.60 -1.99 16.79
C TYR A 148 -6.13 -1.25 18.00
N GLY A 149 -6.90 -0.21 17.80
CA GLY A 149 -7.42 0.57 18.92
C GLY A 149 -8.39 1.68 18.52
N HIS A 150 -8.54 2.61 19.41
CA HIS A 150 -9.41 3.79 19.28
C HIS A 150 -8.65 5.02 19.73
N LYS A 151 -9.06 6.19 19.26
CA LYS A 151 -8.54 7.44 19.79
C LYS A 151 -8.86 7.54 21.28
N LYS A 152 -7.88 7.99 22.07
CA LYS A 152 -8.15 8.32 23.47
C LYS A 152 -9.09 9.51 23.51
N GLU A 153 -10.13 9.44 24.33
CA GLU A 153 -10.93 10.61 24.64
C GLU A 153 -10.02 11.66 25.28
N THR A 154 -9.90 12.80 24.65
CA THR A 154 -9.26 13.95 25.27
C THR A 154 -10.22 14.48 26.32
N THR A 155 -9.97 14.16 27.58
CA THR A 155 -10.66 14.82 28.69
C THR A 155 -10.25 16.28 28.68
N PRO A 156 -11.20 17.23 28.62
CA PRO A 156 -10.89 18.66 28.63
C PRO A 156 -10.25 19.10 29.94
#